data_6d1bd9ccc79367ba77d46e577ff703b9
#
_entry.id   6d1bd9ccc79367ba77d46e577ff703b9
#
_cell.length_a   1.000
_cell.length_b   1.000
_cell.length_c   1.000
_cell.angle_alpha   90.00
_cell.angle_beta   90.00
_cell.angle_gamma   90.00
#
_symmetry.space_group_name_H-M   'P 1'
#
loop_
_entity.id
_entity.type
_entity.pdbx_description
1 polymer ?
#
loop_
_entity_poly.entity_id
_entity_poly.type
_entity_poly.pdbx_seq_one_letter_code
_entity_poly.pdbx_strand_id
1 'polypeptide(L)'
;MRILLYNIRYATGTGPAFHLPVPGAGYLRSNKQVLADITQFIKNEDPDIVGLVEVDTGSIRTGMVNQAEFIAAELGHYSIYECKYGTESINTLVPIVRKQANAFLASPRVHGERFHYFDTGIKRLIIELELEEAVVFLVHLSLKYRHRQAQLRTLHELVRGSSKPVLLAGDFNTFWGDHEIYLFMQAAGLKSANTASLPSYPSHNPRRELDFILYSAGIEVTNFRVPAVRFSDHLPLICDFEIRAGAASAAA
;
A
#
# COMPACT_ATOMS: atom_id res chain seq x y z
N MET A 1 1.25 3.50 -17.77
CA MET A 1 1.81 2.72 -16.64
C MET A 1 0.69 2.09 -15.84
N ARG A 2 0.95 0.95 -15.20
CA ARG A 2 0.00 0.27 -14.31
C ARG A 2 0.56 0.15 -12.90
N ILE A 3 -0.20 0.59 -11.90
CA ILE A 3 0.06 0.31 -10.49
C ILE A 3 -0.96 -0.67 -9.94
N LEU A 4 -0.49 -1.67 -9.18
CA LEU A 4 -1.30 -2.59 -8.41
C LEU A 4 -1.02 -2.37 -6.92
N LEU A 5 -2.06 -2.08 -6.13
CA LEU A 5 -1.99 -1.97 -4.66
C LEU A 5 -2.68 -3.18 -4.04
N TYR A 6 -2.01 -3.85 -3.09
CA TYR A 6 -2.62 -4.97 -2.41
C TYR A 6 -2.14 -5.10 -0.95
N ASN A 7 -3.07 -5.04 -0.01
CA ASN A 7 -2.81 -5.49 1.35
C ASN A 7 -2.93 -7.03 1.38
N ILE A 8 -1.79 -7.72 1.44
CA ILE A 8 -1.72 -9.19 1.32
C ILE A 8 -1.86 -9.92 2.67
N ARG A 9 -1.99 -9.16 3.77
CA ARG A 9 -2.12 -9.73 5.12
C ARG A 9 -1.14 -10.87 5.39
N TYR A 10 0.11 -10.67 5.05
CA TYR A 10 1.20 -11.65 5.23
C TYR A 10 0.95 -13.01 4.54
N ALA A 11 0.15 -13.06 3.48
CA ALA A 11 -0.29 -14.27 2.78
C ALA A 11 -0.88 -15.34 3.74
N THR A 12 -1.66 -14.90 4.72
CA THR A 12 -2.32 -15.82 5.67
C THR A 12 -3.59 -16.46 5.09
N GLY A 13 -4.08 -15.92 3.98
CA GLY A 13 -5.28 -16.39 3.31
C GLY A 13 -6.58 -15.83 3.91
N THR A 14 -7.69 -16.36 3.46
CA THR A 14 -9.03 -16.00 3.89
C THR A 14 -9.82 -17.26 4.29
N GLY A 15 -10.69 -17.13 5.30
CA GLY A 15 -11.57 -18.19 5.74
C GLY A 15 -12.57 -17.66 6.78
N PRO A 16 -13.60 -18.40 7.15
CA PRO A 16 -14.59 -17.98 8.14
C PRO A 16 -13.98 -17.52 9.46
N ALA A 17 -12.90 -18.21 9.90
CA ALA A 17 -12.18 -17.88 11.12
C ALA A 17 -11.30 -16.63 11.00
N PHE A 18 -10.92 -16.20 9.78
CA PHE A 18 -10.05 -15.05 9.55
C PHE A 18 -10.78 -13.71 9.60
N HIS A 19 -12.09 -13.70 9.42
CA HIS A 19 -12.92 -12.50 9.47
C HIS A 19 -13.43 -12.18 10.88
N LEU A 20 -13.20 -13.08 11.84
CA LEU A 20 -13.47 -12.82 13.24
C LEU A 20 -12.30 -12.03 13.83
N PRO A 21 -12.55 -10.98 14.61
CA PRO A 21 -11.52 -10.23 15.30
C PRO A 21 -10.99 -11.02 16.52
N VAL A 22 -10.54 -12.25 16.30
CA VAL A 22 -9.90 -13.04 17.35
C VAL A 22 -8.43 -12.60 17.41
N PRO A 23 -7.96 -12.03 18.54
CA PRO A 23 -6.56 -11.67 18.69
C PRO A 23 -5.66 -12.87 18.41
N GLY A 24 -4.77 -12.74 17.42
CA GLY A 24 -3.83 -13.80 17.03
C GLY A 24 -4.33 -14.80 15.97
N ALA A 25 -5.61 -14.81 15.61
CA ALA A 25 -6.08 -15.64 14.51
C ALA A 25 -5.45 -15.17 13.18
N GLY A 26 -4.79 -16.08 12.48
CA GLY A 26 -4.15 -15.79 11.20
C GLY A 26 -2.75 -15.19 11.27
N TYR A 27 -2.31 -14.62 12.40
CA TYR A 27 -0.95 -14.05 12.53
C TYR A 27 0.17 -15.09 12.59
N LEU A 28 -0.14 -16.32 12.93
CA LEU A 28 0.86 -17.37 13.20
C LEU A 28 1.14 -18.31 12.03
N ARG A 29 0.39 -18.22 10.92
CA ARG A 29 0.56 -19.11 9.77
C ARG A 29 0.51 -18.33 8.47
N SER A 30 1.59 -18.29 7.73
CA SER A 30 1.61 -17.98 6.31
C SER A 30 1.30 -19.24 5.51
N ASN A 31 0.57 -19.12 4.44
CA ASN A 31 0.25 -20.22 3.54
C ASN A 31 1.05 -20.06 2.24
N LYS A 32 1.95 -20.98 1.95
CA LYS A 32 2.78 -20.95 0.74
C LYS A 32 1.94 -20.95 -0.55
N GLN A 33 0.81 -21.68 -0.54
CA GLN A 33 -0.10 -21.70 -1.69
C GLN A 33 -0.76 -20.33 -1.91
N VAL A 34 -1.21 -19.67 -0.84
CA VAL A 34 -1.77 -18.32 -0.92
C VAL A 34 -0.75 -17.33 -1.46
N LEU A 35 0.52 -17.42 -1.02
CA LEU A 35 1.59 -16.58 -1.56
C LEU A 35 1.79 -16.83 -3.06
N ALA A 36 1.79 -18.09 -3.49
CA ALA A 36 1.90 -18.45 -4.90
C ALA A 36 0.70 -17.94 -5.72
N ASP A 37 -0.52 -18.07 -5.20
CA ASP A 37 -1.74 -17.59 -5.85
C ASP A 37 -1.75 -16.05 -6.00
N ILE A 38 -1.32 -15.32 -4.95
CA ILE A 38 -1.12 -13.86 -4.99
C ILE A 38 -0.09 -13.51 -6.06
N THR A 39 1.04 -14.20 -6.06
CA THR A 39 2.13 -13.94 -7.02
C THR A 39 1.65 -14.18 -8.46
N GLN A 40 0.96 -15.28 -8.70
CA GLN A 40 0.44 -15.60 -10.03
C GLN A 40 -0.61 -14.58 -10.48
N PHE A 41 -1.47 -14.12 -9.57
CA PHE A 41 -2.44 -13.07 -9.85
C PHE A 41 -1.72 -11.77 -10.25
N ILE A 42 -0.73 -11.31 -9.47
CA ILE A 42 0.02 -10.09 -9.77
C ILE A 42 0.74 -10.22 -11.13
N LYS A 43 1.34 -11.38 -11.38
CA LYS A 43 2.03 -11.67 -12.65
C LYS A 43 1.09 -11.59 -13.86
N ASN A 44 -0.12 -12.12 -13.73
CA ASN A 44 -1.12 -12.07 -14.80
C ASN A 44 -1.63 -10.64 -15.08
N GLU A 45 -1.58 -9.76 -14.08
CA GLU A 45 -1.96 -8.36 -14.22
C GLU A 45 -0.88 -7.49 -14.87
N ASP A 46 0.37 -7.98 -14.91
CA ASP A 46 1.52 -7.33 -15.53
C ASP A 46 1.68 -5.84 -15.13
N PRO A 47 1.78 -5.52 -13.83
CA PRO A 47 1.93 -4.14 -13.37
C PRO A 47 3.38 -3.64 -13.51
N ASP A 48 3.55 -2.35 -13.83
CA ASP A 48 4.86 -1.67 -13.77
C ASP A 48 5.31 -1.45 -12.31
N ILE A 49 4.34 -1.21 -11.41
CA ILE A 49 4.57 -0.92 -9.99
C ILE A 49 3.59 -1.73 -9.14
N VAL A 50 4.08 -2.39 -8.11
CA VAL A 50 3.26 -3.09 -7.10
C VAL A 50 3.50 -2.49 -5.73
N GLY A 51 2.47 -1.95 -5.10
CA GLY A 51 2.47 -1.55 -3.70
C GLY A 51 1.91 -2.68 -2.83
N LEU A 52 2.74 -3.29 -2.02
CA LEU A 52 2.35 -4.36 -1.10
C LEU A 52 2.29 -3.85 0.34
N VAL A 53 1.15 -4.06 0.97
CA VAL A 53 0.92 -3.74 2.38
C VAL A 53 0.80 -5.04 3.17
N GLU A 54 1.29 -5.02 4.42
CA GLU A 54 1.32 -6.20 5.29
C GLU A 54 2.12 -7.38 4.70
N VAL A 55 3.38 -7.11 4.41
CA VAL A 55 4.37 -8.08 3.93
C VAL A 55 5.19 -8.62 5.10
N ASP A 56 5.60 -9.88 5.02
CA ASP A 56 6.56 -10.50 5.94
C ASP A 56 7.92 -10.67 5.26
N THR A 57 8.96 -10.10 5.85
CA THR A 57 10.33 -10.14 5.31
C THR A 57 11.16 -11.33 5.82
N GLY A 58 10.52 -12.46 6.07
CA GLY A 58 11.20 -13.70 6.48
C GLY A 58 11.18 -13.95 7.98
N SER A 59 9.98 -13.97 8.58
CA SER A 59 9.80 -14.48 9.95
C SER A 59 9.66 -16.00 10.00
N ILE A 60 9.62 -16.54 11.23
CA ILE A 60 9.34 -17.99 11.45
C ILE A 60 7.97 -18.36 10.85
N ARG A 61 7.01 -17.43 10.84
CA ARG A 61 5.67 -17.62 10.27
C ARG A 61 5.70 -17.99 8.78
N THR A 62 6.61 -17.40 8.02
CA THR A 62 6.77 -17.63 6.57
C THR A 62 7.80 -18.73 6.27
N GLY A 63 8.37 -19.39 7.29
CA GLY A 63 9.50 -20.29 7.10
C GLY A 63 10.74 -19.58 6.57
N MET A 64 10.99 -18.36 7.03
CA MET A 64 12.09 -17.47 6.66
C MET A 64 12.04 -16.95 5.20
N VAL A 65 10.90 -17.10 4.52
CA VAL A 65 10.71 -16.56 3.17
C VAL A 65 10.36 -15.08 3.25
N ASN A 66 11.12 -14.23 2.57
CA ASN A 66 10.78 -12.84 2.33
C ASN A 66 9.76 -12.75 1.19
N GLN A 67 8.53 -12.36 1.52
CA GLN A 67 7.42 -12.34 0.57
C GLN A 67 7.62 -11.30 -0.53
N ALA A 68 8.20 -10.13 -0.21
CA ALA A 68 8.47 -9.10 -1.20
C ALA A 68 9.51 -9.57 -2.23
N GLU A 69 10.63 -10.12 -1.78
CA GLU A 69 11.67 -10.65 -2.66
C GLU A 69 11.17 -11.83 -3.50
N PHE A 70 10.35 -12.71 -2.91
CA PHE A 70 9.77 -13.85 -3.61
C PHE A 70 8.89 -13.37 -4.78
N ILE A 71 7.97 -12.44 -4.53
CA ILE A 71 7.08 -11.90 -5.57
C ILE A 71 7.90 -11.13 -6.62
N ALA A 72 8.85 -10.29 -6.19
CA ALA A 72 9.70 -9.51 -7.09
C ALA A 72 10.50 -10.39 -8.04
N ALA A 73 11.10 -11.48 -7.55
CA ALA A 73 11.85 -12.44 -8.37
C ALA A 73 10.97 -13.09 -9.46
N GLU A 74 9.72 -13.44 -9.14
CA GLU A 74 8.77 -14.02 -10.09
C GLU A 74 8.29 -13.03 -11.17
N LEU A 75 8.31 -11.73 -10.85
CA LEU A 75 7.93 -10.65 -11.77
C LEU A 75 9.12 -10.10 -12.58
N GLY A 76 10.35 -10.40 -12.20
CA GLY A 76 11.54 -9.72 -12.73
C GLY A 76 11.63 -8.25 -12.29
N HIS A 77 11.08 -7.93 -11.13
CA HIS A 77 11.06 -6.59 -10.53
C HIS A 77 12.15 -6.45 -9.45
N TYR A 78 12.51 -5.21 -9.15
CA TYR A 78 13.26 -4.88 -7.92
C TYR A 78 12.29 -4.78 -6.74
N SER A 79 12.71 -5.25 -5.57
CA SER A 79 11.96 -5.09 -4.33
C SER A 79 12.58 -4.00 -3.46
N ILE A 80 11.75 -3.05 -3.05
CA ILE A 80 12.08 -1.95 -2.16
C ILE A 80 11.17 -2.10 -0.95
N TYR A 81 11.73 -2.43 0.20
CA TYR A 81 10.93 -2.65 1.41
C TYR A 81 11.67 -2.15 2.65
N GLU A 82 10.89 -1.77 3.66
CA GLU A 82 11.40 -1.41 4.97
C GLU A 82 10.42 -1.88 6.05
N CYS A 83 10.95 -2.22 7.23
CA CYS A 83 10.15 -2.66 8.36
C CYS A 83 9.30 -1.51 8.91
N LYS A 84 8.06 -1.81 9.30
CA LYS A 84 7.09 -0.81 9.80
C LYS A 84 7.52 -0.13 11.11
N TYR A 85 8.44 -0.74 11.83
CA TYR A 85 8.87 -0.32 13.15
C TYR A 85 10.30 0.17 13.08
N GLY A 86 10.53 1.43 13.42
CA GLY A 86 11.89 1.96 13.58
C GLY A 86 12.66 1.18 14.67
N THR A 87 13.97 1.23 14.61
CA THR A 87 14.91 0.46 15.45
C THR A 87 14.70 0.64 16.97
N GLU A 88 14.05 1.72 17.40
CA GLU A 88 13.81 2.06 18.82
C GLU A 88 12.45 1.57 19.37
N SER A 89 11.66 0.83 18.56
CA SER A 89 10.36 0.36 19.01
C SER A 89 10.45 -0.92 19.83
N ILE A 90 9.72 -0.99 20.96
CA ILE A 90 9.58 -2.22 21.80
C ILE A 90 9.04 -3.39 20.94
N ASN A 91 8.30 -3.11 19.89
CA ASN A 91 7.77 -4.11 18.96
C ASN A 91 8.86 -4.88 18.20
N THR A 92 10.09 -4.35 18.14
CA THR A 92 11.24 -5.04 17.52
C THR A 92 11.71 -6.25 18.32
N LEU A 93 11.33 -6.36 19.58
CA LEU A 93 11.64 -7.52 20.45
C LEU A 93 10.82 -8.76 20.09
N VAL A 94 9.68 -8.60 19.38
CA VAL A 94 8.83 -9.72 18.97
C VAL A 94 9.28 -10.24 17.60
N PRO A 95 9.78 -11.48 17.47
CA PRO A 95 10.42 -11.98 16.24
C PRO A 95 9.58 -11.88 14.97
N ILE A 96 8.26 -12.08 15.06
CA ILE A 96 7.34 -11.97 13.93
C ILE A 96 7.06 -10.52 13.60
N VAL A 97 6.84 -9.68 14.61
CA VAL A 97 6.44 -8.28 14.46
C VAL A 97 7.57 -7.46 13.80
N ARG A 98 8.82 -7.68 14.18
CA ARG A 98 9.99 -6.99 13.59
C ARG A 98 10.18 -7.25 12.09
N LYS A 99 9.54 -8.29 11.54
CA LYS A 99 9.62 -8.67 10.13
C LYS A 99 8.41 -8.18 9.31
N GLN A 100 7.52 -7.43 9.93
CA GLN A 100 6.38 -6.83 9.22
C GLN A 100 6.81 -5.57 8.47
N ALA A 101 6.52 -5.54 7.19
CA ALA A 101 6.94 -4.48 6.28
C ALA A 101 5.80 -4.03 5.35
N ASN A 102 6.06 -2.95 4.62
CA ASN A 102 5.42 -2.65 3.36
C ASN A 102 6.50 -2.69 2.29
N ALA A 103 6.13 -2.90 1.04
CA ALA A 103 7.09 -3.00 -0.06
C ALA A 103 6.55 -2.37 -1.34
N PHE A 104 7.42 -1.74 -2.10
CA PHE A 104 7.24 -1.56 -3.54
C PHE A 104 8.00 -2.64 -4.30
N LEU A 105 7.37 -3.15 -5.37
CA LEU A 105 8.06 -3.90 -6.41
C LEU A 105 7.91 -3.09 -7.69
N ALA A 106 9.01 -2.85 -8.37
CA ALA A 106 9.00 -1.98 -9.52
C ALA A 106 9.90 -2.51 -10.64
N SER A 107 9.49 -2.27 -11.88
CA SER A 107 10.32 -2.47 -13.05
C SER A 107 11.51 -1.49 -13.05
N PRO A 108 12.55 -1.68 -13.89
CA PRO A 108 13.80 -0.89 -13.88
C PRO A 108 13.71 0.63 -14.12
N ARG A 109 12.50 1.21 -14.18
CA ARG A 109 12.28 2.65 -14.44
C ARG A 109 12.30 3.54 -13.20
N VAL A 110 12.71 3.00 -12.07
CA VAL A 110 12.81 3.74 -10.80
C VAL A 110 14.16 4.44 -10.74
N HIS A 111 14.14 5.73 -10.40
CA HIS A 111 15.33 6.56 -10.27
C HIS A 111 15.88 6.62 -8.84
N GLY A 112 15.03 6.35 -7.84
CA GLY A 112 15.42 6.36 -6.44
C GLY A 112 14.28 6.01 -5.49
N GLU A 113 14.65 5.75 -4.25
CA GLU A 113 13.72 5.54 -3.15
C GLU A 113 14.11 6.35 -1.93
N ARG A 114 13.10 6.72 -1.12
CA ARG A 114 13.27 7.34 0.20
C ARG A 114 12.29 6.74 1.19
N PHE A 115 12.74 6.63 2.44
CA PHE A 115 11.91 6.17 3.55
C PHE A 115 11.65 7.32 4.49
N HIS A 116 10.37 7.59 4.76
CA HIS A 116 9.94 8.57 5.74
C HIS A 116 9.16 7.86 6.85
N TYR A 117 9.13 8.48 8.01
CA TYR A 117 8.45 7.91 9.16
C TYR A 117 7.53 8.93 9.79
N PHE A 118 6.29 8.51 10.06
CA PHE A 118 5.39 9.31 10.86
C PHE A 118 5.88 9.40 12.32
N ASP A 119 5.71 10.54 12.96
CA ASP A 119 6.08 10.73 14.37
C ASP A 119 5.18 9.94 15.31
N THR A 120 3.95 9.62 14.89
CA THR A 120 2.94 8.99 15.73
C THR A 120 2.36 7.72 15.11
N GLY A 121 1.90 6.81 16.00
CA GLY A 121 1.26 5.57 15.60
C GLY A 121 2.20 4.38 15.58
N ILE A 122 1.63 3.20 15.33
CA ILE A 122 2.37 1.94 15.24
C ILE A 122 2.85 1.72 13.80
N LYS A 123 2.01 2.05 12.82
CA LYS A 123 2.32 1.97 11.38
C LYS A 123 2.91 3.32 10.97
N ARG A 124 4.24 3.40 10.85
CA ARG A 124 4.95 4.68 10.72
C ARG A 124 5.64 4.88 9.39
N LEU A 125 5.79 3.83 8.60
CA LEU A 125 6.57 3.85 7.37
C LEU A 125 5.78 4.48 6.21
N ILE A 126 6.45 5.38 5.50
CA ILE A 126 6.08 5.88 4.17
C ILE A 126 7.23 5.49 3.24
N ILE A 127 6.95 4.80 2.16
CA ILE A 127 7.93 4.53 1.10
C ILE A 127 7.66 5.51 -0.03
N GLU A 128 8.66 6.29 -0.41
CA GLU A 128 8.66 7.18 -1.56
C GLU A 128 9.47 6.53 -2.67
N LEU A 129 8.87 6.42 -3.84
CA LEU A 129 9.48 5.92 -5.05
C LEU A 129 9.58 7.08 -6.05
N GLU A 130 10.79 7.42 -6.47
CA GLU A 130 11.01 8.47 -7.44
C GLU A 130 11.04 7.90 -8.86
N LEU A 131 10.10 8.32 -9.67
CA LEU A 131 10.09 8.09 -11.12
C LEU A 131 10.68 9.31 -11.83
N GLU A 132 10.93 9.19 -13.13
CA GLU A 132 11.47 10.31 -13.94
C GLU A 132 10.58 11.56 -13.84
N GLU A 133 9.27 11.40 -14.02
CA GLU A 133 8.31 12.52 -14.09
C GLU A 133 7.27 12.55 -12.97
N ALA A 134 7.33 11.63 -12.01
CA ALA A 134 6.36 11.55 -10.90
C ALA A 134 7.01 11.00 -9.61
N VAL A 135 6.29 11.13 -8.51
CA VAL A 135 6.62 10.50 -7.24
C VAL A 135 5.46 9.61 -6.80
N VAL A 136 5.76 8.40 -6.33
CA VAL A 136 4.76 7.46 -5.82
C VAL A 136 5.01 7.19 -4.35
N PHE A 137 4.00 7.44 -3.51
CA PHE A 137 4.06 7.12 -2.08
C PHE A 137 3.25 5.87 -1.77
N LEU A 138 3.79 4.99 -0.91
CA LEU A 138 3.07 3.87 -0.31
C LEU A 138 2.96 4.07 1.18
N VAL A 139 1.73 3.97 1.69
CA VAL A 139 1.42 4.15 3.10
C VAL A 139 0.56 3.03 3.66
N HIS A 140 0.63 2.84 4.98
CA HIS A 140 -0.32 2.04 5.74
C HIS A 140 -0.64 2.79 7.03
N LEU A 141 -1.77 3.47 7.06
CA LEU A 141 -2.13 4.37 8.15
C LEU A 141 -2.63 3.63 9.39
N SER A 142 -2.57 4.31 10.52
CA SER A 142 -2.99 3.77 11.81
C SER A 142 -4.50 3.58 11.90
N LEU A 143 -4.94 2.51 12.59
CA LEU A 143 -6.35 2.27 12.93
C LEU A 143 -6.92 3.34 13.87
N LYS A 144 -6.09 3.90 14.75
CA LYS A 144 -6.54 4.93 15.70
C LYS A 144 -6.72 6.27 15.01
N TYR A 145 -7.92 6.83 15.06
CA TYR A 145 -8.30 8.09 14.44
C TYR A 145 -7.30 9.23 14.68
N ARG A 146 -6.94 9.49 15.96
CA ARG A 146 -6.00 10.59 16.30
C ARG A 146 -4.63 10.44 15.65
N HIS A 147 -4.10 9.21 15.59
CA HIS A 147 -2.82 8.95 14.93
C HIS A 147 -2.95 9.14 13.42
N ARG A 148 -4.05 8.67 12.82
CA ARG A 148 -4.33 8.81 11.39
C ARG A 148 -4.43 10.27 10.98
N GLN A 149 -5.09 11.12 11.79
CA GLN A 149 -5.17 12.58 11.51
C GLN A 149 -3.78 13.25 11.52
N ALA A 150 -2.91 12.88 12.48
CA ALA A 150 -1.53 13.37 12.48
C ALA A 150 -0.74 12.87 11.26
N GLN A 151 -0.92 11.60 10.89
CA GLN A 151 -0.29 10.99 9.71
C GLN A 151 -0.75 11.65 8.40
N LEU A 152 -2.04 11.98 8.26
CA LEU A 152 -2.57 12.71 7.11
C LEU A 152 -1.98 14.12 7.00
N ARG A 153 -1.67 14.79 8.12
CA ARG A 153 -0.97 16.08 8.12
C ARG A 153 0.44 15.94 7.54
N THR A 154 1.22 14.96 8.00
CA THR A 154 2.56 14.69 7.46
C THR A 154 2.50 14.35 5.97
N LEU A 155 1.52 13.55 5.53
CA LEU A 155 1.31 13.26 4.10
C LEU A 155 0.96 14.51 3.30
N HIS A 156 0.14 15.40 3.86
CA HIS A 156 -0.16 16.68 3.23
C HIS A 156 1.11 17.51 2.99
N GLU A 157 2.00 17.57 3.97
CA GLU A 157 3.28 18.28 3.86
C GLU A 157 4.18 17.65 2.78
N LEU A 158 4.30 16.32 2.74
CA LEU A 158 5.08 15.61 1.72
C LEU A 158 4.52 15.82 0.31
N VAL A 159 3.20 15.69 0.14
CA VAL A 159 2.54 15.89 -1.16
C VAL A 159 2.71 17.32 -1.65
N ARG A 160 2.51 18.30 -0.76
CA ARG A 160 2.66 19.73 -1.10
C ARG A 160 4.11 20.14 -1.37
N GLY A 161 5.05 19.45 -0.74
CA GLY A 161 6.50 19.68 -0.95
C GLY A 161 7.05 19.06 -2.23
N SER A 162 6.29 18.19 -2.92
CA SER A 162 6.75 17.56 -4.15
C SER A 162 6.69 18.55 -5.33
N SER A 163 7.79 18.64 -6.08
CA SER A 163 7.86 19.38 -7.34
C SER A 163 7.35 18.59 -8.55
N LYS A 164 7.14 17.28 -8.39
CA LYS A 164 6.63 16.37 -9.41
C LYS A 164 5.18 15.98 -9.12
N PRO A 165 4.39 15.57 -10.12
CA PRO A 165 3.11 14.93 -9.91
C PRO A 165 3.20 13.76 -8.93
N VAL A 166 2.19 13.64 -8.05
CA VAL A 166 2.18 12.67 -6.96
C VAL A 166 1.09 11.63 -7.19
N LEU A 167 1.45 10.37 -6.99
CA LEU A 167 0.52 9.26 -6.82
C LEU A 167 0.72 8.71 -5.40
N LEU A 168 -0.36 8.63 -4.62
CA LEU A 168 -0.35 8.18 -3.24
C LEU A 168 -1.24 6.95 -3.11
N ALA A 169 -0.64 5.80 -2.83
CA ALA A 169 -1.31 4.53 -2.70
C ALA A 169 -1.17 3.95 -1.29
N GLY A 170 -2.19 3.23 -0.81
CA GLY A 170 -2.07 2.57 0.49
C GLY A 170 -3.39 2.17 1.13
N ASP A 171 -3.26 1.50 2.28
CA ASP A 171 -4.35 1.22 3.20
C ASP A 171 -4.47 2.37 4.21
N PHE A 172 -5.52 3.15 4.05
CA PHE A 172 -5.77 4.34 4.88
C PHE A 172 -6.56 4.03 6.16
N ASN A 173 -7.09 2.82 6.30
CA ASN A 173 -7.81 2.38 7.49
C ASN A 173 -8.97 3.31 7.92
N THR A 174 -9.72 3.87 6.98
CA THR A 174 -10.80 4.84 7.17
C THR A 174 -12.10 4.19 7.67
N PHE A 175 -12.03 3.45 8.75
CA PHE A 175 -13.20 2.73 9.31
C PHE A 175 -14.34 3.65 9.77
N TRP A 176 -14.07 4.94 9.99
CA TRP A 176 -15.04 5.93 10.48
C TRP A 176 -15.74 6.71 9.37
N GLY A 177 -15.38 6.47 8.12
CA GLY A 177 -16.04 7.04 6.94
C GLY A 177 -15.10 7.85 6.04
N ASP A 178 -15.55 8.07 4.82
CA ASP A 178 -14.78 8.66 3.72
C ASP A 178 -14.48 10.15 3.91
N HIS A 179 -15.22 10.83 4.80
CA HIS A 179 -15.03 12.26 5.09
C HIS A 179 -13.61 12.57 5.61
N GLU A 180 -12.94 11.61 6.28
CA GLU A 180 -11.56 11.78 6.73
C GLU A 180 -10.61 12.01 5.55
N ILE A 181 -10.79 11.23 4.49
CA ILE A 181 -9.97 11.29 3.28
C ILE A 181 -10.37 12.47 2.39
N TYR A 182 -11.66 12.78 2.32
CA TYR A 182 -12.15 13.89 1.51
C TYR A 182 -11.48 15.23 1.86
N LEU A 183 -11.42 15.57 3.16
CA LEU A 183 -10.75 16.79 3.61
C LEU A 183 -9.25 16.81 3.27
N PHE A 184 -8.57 15.68 3.47
CA PHE A 184 -7.17 15.53 3.10
C PHE A 184 -6.97 15.71 1.59
N MET A 185 -7.77 15.04 0.77
CA MET A 185 -7.70 15.15 -0.70
C MET A 185 -7.87 16.59 -1.17
N GLN A 186 -8.88 17.30 -0.64
CA GLN A 186 -9.10 18.70 -0.99
C GLN A 186 -7.92 19.60 -0.60
N ALA A 187 -7.41 19.44 0.62
CA ALA A 187 -6.27 20.22 1.11
C ALA A 187 -4.98 19.95 0.34
N ALA A 188 -4.74 18.68 -0.04
CA ALA A 188 -3.55 18.25 -0.77
C ALA A 188 -3.67 18.40 -2.30
N GLY A 189 -4.84 18.78 -2.83
CA GLY A 189 -5.08 18.86 -4.28
C GLY A 189 -5.08 17.50 -4.97
N LEU A 190 -5.52 16.45 -4.25
CA LEU A 190 -5.57 15.08 -4.76
C LEU A 190 -6.98 14.68 -5.20
N LYS A 191 -7.05 13.77 -6.15
CA LYS A 191 -8.27 13.09 -6.61
C LYS A 191 -8.16 11.59 -6.35
N SER A 192 -9.30 10.91 -6.13
CA SER A 192 -9.32 9.44 -6.06
C SER A 192 -9.41 8.84 -7.46
N ALA A 193 -8.61 7.80 -7.71
CA ALA A 193 -8.74 6.97 -8.91
C ALA A 193 -10.05 6.16 -8.88
N ASN A 194 -10.56 5.84 -7.71
CA ASN A 194 -11.81 5.13 -7.48
C ASN A 194 -13.01 6.09 -7.50
N THR A 195 -13.40 6.54 -8.66
CA THR A 195 -14.54 7.48 -8.83
C THR A 195 -15.90 6.84 -8.55
N ALA A 196 -15.97 5.50 -8.57
CA ALA A 196 -17.20 4.74 -8.33
C ALA A 196 -17.34 4.30 -6.86
N SER A 197 -16.40 4.66 -5.97
CA SER A 197 -16.37 4.27 -4.55
C SER A 197 -16.51 2.75 -4.37
N LEU A 198 -15.83 1.96 -5.19
CA LEU A 198 -15.84 0.51 -5.12
C LEU A 198 -15.17 0.07 -3.81
N PRO A 199 -15.83 -0.75 -2.98
CA PRO A 199 -15.27 -1.18 -1.71
C PRO A 199 -14.18 -2.23 -1.89
N SER A 200 -13.11 -2.15 -1.06
CA SER A 200 -12.00 -3.11 -1.03
C SER A 200 -12.05 -4.07 0.16
N TYR A 201 -12.84 -3.79 1.19
CA TYR A 201 -12.84 -4.53 2.45
C TYR A 201 -14.27 -4.79 3.00
N PRO A 202 -14.51 -5.94 3.65
CA PRO A 202 -13.71 -7.17 3.62
C PRO A 202 -13.90 -7.94 2.30
N SER A 203 -12.88 -8.62 1.83
CA SER A 203 -12.86 -9.24 0.49
C SER A 203 -14.01 -10.23 0.21
N HIS A 204 -14.53 -10.89 1.25
CA HIS A 204 -15.65 -11.85 1.12
C HIS A 204 -17.02 -11.18 0.93
N ASN A 205 -17.18 -9.94 1.39
CA ASN A 205 -18.39 -9.14 1.27
C ASN A 205 -18.01 -7.64 1.35
N PRO A 206 -17.48 -7.06 0.27
CA PRO A 206 -16.93 -5.71 0.28
C PRO A 206 -18.00 -4.66 0.61
N ARG A 207 -17.71 -3.81 1.60
CA ARG A 207 -18.62 -2.76 2.09
C ARG A 207 -17.93 -1.47 2.44
N ARG A 208 -16.58 -1.46 2.48
CA ARG A 208 -15.77 -0.30 2.87
C ARG A 208 -14.63 -0.11 1.89
N GLU A 209 -14.37 1.14 1.58
CA GLU A 209 -13.17 1.57 0.87
C GLU A 209 -12.13 1.91 1.94
N LEU A 210 -11.12 1.06 2.11
CA LEU A 210 -10.00 1.28 3.05
C LEU A 210 -8.70 1.53 2.31
N ASP A 211 -8.61 1.01 1.08
CA ASP A 211 -7.45 1.12 0.21
C ASP A 211 -7.72 2.20 -0.84
N PHE A 212 -6.75 3.09 -1.05
CA PHE A 212 -6.88 4.22 -1.95
C PHE A 212 -5.68 4.32 -2.89
N ILE A 213 -5.95 4.76 -4.11
CA ILE A 213 -4.97 5.30 -5.05
C ILE A 213 -5.41 6.72 -5.36
N LEU A 214 -4.66 7.70 -4.83
CA LEU A 214 -4.91 9.12 -4.97
C LEU A 214 -3.85 9.71 -5.90
N TYR A 215 -4.22 10.74 -6.66
CA TYR A 215 -3.31 11.37 -7.62
C TYR A 215 -3.49 12.89 -7.68
N SER A 216 -2.38 13.59 -7.94
CA SER A 216 -2.36 15.04 -8.13
C SER A 216 -2.57 15.44 -9.60
N ALA A 217 -2.65 16.74 -9.85
CA ALA A 217 -2.57 17.31 -11.20
C ALA A 217 -1.29 16.81 -11.91
N GLY A 218 -1.38 16.60 -13.24
CA GLY A 218 -0.29 16.03 -14.04
C GLY A 218 -0.32 14.50 -14.18
N ILE A 219 -1.18 13.81 -13.43
CA ILE A 219 -1.48 12.39 -13.65
C ILE A 219 -2.89 12.27 -14.22
N GLU A 220 -3.05 11.43 -15.22
CA GLU A 220 -4.34 11.06 -15.82
C GLU A 220 -4.60 9.58 -15.59
N VAL A 221 -5.69 9.26 -14.89
CA VAL A 221 -6.13 7.87 -14.69
C VAL A 221 -6.95 7.46 -15.90
N THR A 222 -6.50 6.41 -16.60
CA THR A 222 -7.17 5.90 -17.79
C THR A 222 -8.08 4.71 -17.50
N ASN A 223 -7.78 3.94 -16.44
CA ASN A 223 -8.61 2.83 -16.00
C ASN A 223 -8.41 2.57 -14.50
N PHE A 224 -9.49 2.16 -13.80
CA PHE A 224 -9.42 1.73 -12.41
C PHE A 224 -10.36 0.55 -12.17
N ARG A 225 -9.91 -0.44 -11.42
CA ARG A 225 -10.71 -1.61 -11.06
C ARG A 225 -10.29 -2.22 -9.73
N VAL A 226 -11.24 -2.91 -9.11
CA VAL A 226 -11.06 -3.68 -7.87
C VAL A 226 -11.39 -5.14 -8.17
N PRO A 227 -10.42 -5.98 -8.56
CA PRO A 227 -10.64 -7.39 -8.88
C PRO A 227 -11.18 -8.18 -7.68
N ALA A 228 -12.19 -9.01 -7.91
CA ALA A 228 -12.84 -9.81 -6.87
C ALA A 228 -12.04 -11.08 -6.50
N VAL A 229 -10.73 -10.94 -6.28
CA VAL A 229 -9.86 -12.03 -5.82
C VAL A 229 -9.79 -12.06 -4.29
N ARG A 230 -9.86 -13.25 -3.69
CA ARG A 230 -10.04 -13.42 -2.25
C ARG A 230 -8.86 -14.15 -1.60
N PHE A 231 -7.64 -13.73 -1.90
CA PHE A 231 -6.44 -14.28 -1.28
C PHE A 231 -6.07 -13.59 0.04
N SER A 232 -6.62 -12.38 0.27
CA SER A 232 -6.48 -11.59 1.49
C SER A 232 -7.85 -11.12 1.98
N ASP A 233 -7.94 -10.54 3.16
CA ASP A 233 -9.15 -9.86 3.65
C ASP A 233 -9.41 -8.51 2.97
N HIS A 234 -8.44 -7.97 2.22
CA HIS A 234 -8.62 -6.87 1.28
C HIS A 234 -8.72 -7.38 -0.16
N LEU A 235 -9.36 -6.61 -1.03
CA LEU A 235 -9.28 -6.78 -2.47
C LEU A 235 -8.16 -5.88 -3.02
N PRO A 236 -7.45 -6.30 -4.09
CA PRO A 236 -6.46 -5.45 -4.73
C PRO A 236 -7.11 -4.31 -5.52
N LEU A 237 -6.38 -3.20 -5.64
CA LEU A 237 -6.71 -2.09 -6.52
C LEU A 237 -5.73 -2.09 -7.70
N ILE A 238 -6.23 -1.87 -8.90
CA ILE A 238 -5.43 -1.73 -10.12
C ILE A 238 -5.81 -0.43 -10.80
N CYS A 239 -4.78 0.37 -11.11
CA CYS A 239 -4.94 1.66 -11.75
C CYS A 239 -3.98 1.78 -12.93
N ASP A 240 -4.53 2.02 -14.12
CA ASP A 240 -3.76 2.42 -15.29
C ASP A 240 -3.73 3.94 -15.36
N PHE A 241 -2.54 4.51 -15.54
CA PHE A 241 -2.36 5.96 -15.53
C PHE A 241 -1.27 6.40 -16.51
N GLU A 242 -1.37 7.67 -16.91
CA GLU A 242 -0.38 8.38 -17.72
C GLU A 242 0.11 9.62 -16.99
N ILE A 243 1.40 9.95 -17.16
CA ILE A 243 1.98 11.19 -16.65
C ILE A 243 2.01 12.18 -17.81
N ARG A 244 1.38 13.33 -17.64
CA ARG A 244 1.35 14.37 -18.68
C ARG A 244 2.69 15.11 -18.68
N ALA A 245 3.42 15.00 -19.78
CA ALA A 245 4.65 15.75 -19.97
C ALA A 245 4.40 17.27 -19.81
N GLY A 246 5.23 17.94 -19.01
CA GLY A 246 5.18 19.39 -18.83
C GLY A 246 4.29 19.90 -17.68
N ALA A 247 3.77 19.04 -16.81
CA ALA A 247 3.00 19.43 -15.62
C ALA A 247 3.89 19.82 -14.41
N ALA A 248 5.17 20.10 -14.64
CA ALA A 248 6.04 20.65 -13.61
C ALA A 248 5.58 22.09 -13.28
N SER A 249 5.10 22.26 -12.03
CA SER A 249 4.88 23.53 -11.35
C SER A 249 3.88 24.52 -11.96
N ALA A 250 2.60 24.31 -11.62
CA ALA A 250 1.64 25.42 -11.48
C ALA A 250 1.15 25.46 -10.02
N ALA A 251 2.07 25.60 -9.08
CA ALA A 251 1.79 25.85 -7.66
C ALA A 251 2.86 26.82 -7.13
N ALA A 252 2.66 28.12 -7.41
CA ALA A 252 3.26 29.21 -6.69
C ALA A 252 2.18 29.84 -5.78
#